data_d385c7e19a11cbd603a3094736811758
#
_entry.id   d385c7e19a11cbd603a3094736811758
#
_cell.length_a   1.000
_cell.length_b   1.000
_cell.length_c   1.000
_cell.angle_alpha   90.00
_cell.angle_beta   90.00
_cell.angle_gamma   90.00
#
_symmetry.space_group_name_H-M   'P 1'
#
loop_
_entity.id
_entity.type
_entity.pdbx_description
1 polymer ?
#
loop_
_entity_poly.entity_id
_entity_poly.type
_entity_poly.pdbx_seq_one_letter_code
_entity_poly.pdbx_strand_id
1 'polypeptide(L)'
;MLPVPFAMSFFKRVMKDYDYSALVTAHHADDQSETIFMRLLRGSRLRNLTGISAIRPFGTGQIIRPFLHLTKDQLPVTFHFEDRSNTSLAYLRNRIRLTYLPTLSQENPKFKEHLCLLAEEIGLMRQALGELTKDITITDLSVFQQQSAPVQLFLLQNYLDSFPDLQLSKGQFNQLISYLRKNGSGKIPLKNGYELVKTQTSFLIRKEEAISLSPPCLLEFGKSVEFEDYTLTFSEFNDVSNTDAISIWSDAPIVIRHRKEGDKIDLGSHHKKLRRLFIDNKILEKDRQKAIVGEQDGHIIFLYVAGRLYLKKRPENAILYGTVVIYKNF
;
A
#
# COMPACT_ATOMS: atom_id res chain seq x y z
N MET A 1 -11.51 25.70 -9.41
CA MET A 1 -11.08 24.49 -10.18
C MET A 1 -11.09 23.27 -9.26
N LEU A 2 -11.84 22.24 -9.57
CA LEU A 2 -11.80 20.99 -8.79
C LEU A 2 -10.40 20.36 -8.94
N PRO A 3 -9.76 19.89 -7.86
CA PRO A 3 -8.46 19.21 -7.96
C PRO A 3 -8.56 18.03 -8.93
N VAL A 4 -7.54 17.83 -9.78
CA VAL A 4 -7.49 16.71 -10.74
C VAL A 4 -7.84 15.34 -10.12
N PRO A 5 -7.44 15.01 -8.87
CA PRO A 5 -7.86 13.78 -8.21
C PRO A 5 -9.39 13.70 -8.00
N PHE A 6 -10.05 14.82 -7.73
CA PHE A 6 -11.49 14.86 -7.54
C PHE A 6 -12.23 14.61 -8.86
N ALA A 7 -11.82 15.25 -9.96
CA ALA A 7 -12.40 15.02 -11.28
C ALA A 7 -12.25 13.55 -11.72
N MET A 8 -11.08 12.97 -11.50
CA MET A 8 -10.85 11.56 -11.84
C MET A 8 -11.68 10.58 -10.99
N SER A 9 -11.87 10.86 -9.70
CA SER A 9 -12.74 10.03 -8.85
C SER A 9 -14.21 10.16 -9.24
N PHE A 10 -14.65 11.35 -9.65
CA PHE A 10 -15.99 11.59 -10.20
C PHE A 10 -16.22 10.75 -11.47
N PHE A 11 -15.29 10.80 -12.43
CA PHE A 11 -15.44 10.02 -13.66
C PHE A 11 -15.43 8.51 -13.41
N LYS A 12 -14.62 8.00 -12.48
CA LYS A 12 -14.66 6.58 -12.09
C LYS A 12 -16.04 6.17 -11.57
N ARG A 13 -16.65 7.02 -10.75
CA ARG A 13 -18.00 6.78 -10.23
C ARG A 13 -19.03 6.76 -11.34
N VAL A 14 -19.03 7.78 -12.20
CA VAL A 14 -19.97 7.87 -13.35
C VAL A 14 -19.82 6.64 -14.27
N MET A 15 -18.59 6.23 -14.61
CA MET A 15 -18.36 5.04 -15.42
C MET A 15 -18.95 3.78 -14.78
N LYS A 16 -18.82 3.64 -13.46
CA LYS A 16 -19.40 2.51 -12.73
C LYS A 16 -20.93 2.57 -12.67
N ASP A 17 -21.48 3.75 -12.37
CA ASP A 17 -22.94 3.94 -12.14
C ASP A 17 -23.74 3.78 -13.45
N TYR A 18 -23.14 4.10 -14.60
CA TYR A 18 -23.78 4.03 -15.93
C TYR A 18 -23.20 2.92 -16.83
N ASP A 19 -22.35 2.05 -16.29
CA ASP A 19 -21.70 0.95 -17.02
C ASP A 19 -20.93 1.40 -18.28
N TYR A 20 -20.27 2.57 -18.22
CA TYR A 20 -19.46 3.02 -19.32
C TYR A 20 -18.09 2.32 -19.35
N SER A 21 -17.74 1.78 -20.52
CA SER A 21 -16.47 1.07 -20.73
C SER A 21 -15.29 2.00 -21.09
N ALA A 22 -15.55 3.26 -21.44
CA ALA A 22 -14.53 4.20 -21.86
C ALA A 22 -14.79 5.64 -21.43
N LEU A 23 -13.71 6.34 -21.07
CA LEU A 23 -13.64 7.79 -20.88
C LEU A 23 -12.79 8.38 -22.02
N VAL A 24 -13.38 9.16 -22.89
CA VAL A 24 -12.67 9.86 -23.95
C VAL A 24 -12.21 11.24 -23.46
N THR A 25 -10.95 11.61 -23.73
CA THR A 25 -10.40 12.91 -23.35
C THR A 25 -9.72 13.55 -24.56
N ALA A 26 -9.80 14.89 -24.66
CA ALA A 26 -9.30 15.68 -25.78
C ALA A 26 -7.82 16.07 -25.67
N HIS A 27 -6.97 15.21 -25.08
CA HIS A 27 -5.52 15.44 -25.10
C HIS A 27 -4.99 15.37 -26.55
N HIS A 28 -4.08 16.26 -26.89
CA HIS A 28 -3.53 16.41 -28.24
C HIS A 28 -1.98 16.45 -28.21
N ALA A 29 -1.32 16.58 -29.38
CA ALA A 29 0.14 16.52 -29.50
C ALA A 29 0.86 17.60 -28.69
N ASP A 30 0.28 18.79 -28.54
CA ASP A 30 0.89 19.82 -27.68
C ASP A 30 0.88 19.41 -26.20
N ASP A 31 -0.18 18.76 -25.69
CA ASP A 31 -0.19 18.22 -24.33
C ASP A 31 0.87 17.11 -24.14
N GLN A 32 1.16 16.37 -25.21
CA GLN A 32 2.21 15.36 -25.24
C GLN A 32 3.58 16.02 -25.04
N SER A 33 3.92 16.99 -25.89
CA SER A 33 5.19 17.71 -25.80
C SER A 33 5.38 18.43 -24.46
N GLU A 34 4.32 19.09 -23.94
CA GLU A 34 4.31 19.70 -22.59
C GLU A 34 4.64 18.67 -21.49
N THR A 35 3.99 17.51 -21.56
CA THR A 35 4.17 16.46 -20.56
C THR A 35 5.57 15.87 -20.59
N ILE A 36 6.12 15.62 -21.78
CA ILE A 36 7.47 15.09 -21.93
C ILE A 36 8.49 16.10 -21.43
N PHE A 37 8.35 17.37 -21.86
CA PHE A 37 9.27 18.44 -21.42
C PHE A 37 9.21 18.67 -19.91
N MET A 38 8.01 18.68 -19.32
CA MET A 38 7.85 18.77 -17.86
C MET A 38 8.52 17.61 -17.12
N ARG A 39 8.45 16.40 -17.66
CA ARG A 39 9.10 15.22 -17.09
C ARG A 39 10.62 15.30 -17.20
N LEU A 40 11.17 15.81 -18.32
CA LEU A 40 12.59 16.08 -18.50
C LEU A 40 13.10 17.10 -17.46
N LEU A 41 12.41 18.22 -17.29
CA LEU A 41 12.76 19.24 -16.30
C LEU A 41 12.78 18.70 -14.86
N ARG A 42 11.92 17.73 -14.55
CA ARG A 42 11.88 17.07 -13.23
C ARG A 42 12.91 15.96 -13.06
N GLY A 43 13.75 15.70 -14.05
CA GLY A 43 14.72 14.62 -14.00
C GLY A 43 14.08 13.22 -13.97
N SER A 44 12.93 13.06 -14.64
CA SER A 44 12.27 11.78 -14.74
C SER A 44 13.15 10.74 -15.44
N ARG A 45 13.00 9.48 -15.05
CA ARG A 45 13.69 8.37 -15.73
C ARG A 45 13.15 8.19 -17.15
N LEU A 46 13.97 7.64 -18.05
CA LEU A 46 13.63 7.38 -19.45
C LEU A 46 12.27 6.70 -19.61
N ARG A 47 11.95 5.72 -18.79
CA ARG A 47 10.65 5.00 -18.83
C ARG A 47 9.43 5.91 -18.75
N ASN A 48 9.56 7.04 -18.04
CA ASN A 48 8.48 7.99 -17.84
C ASN A 48 8.41 9.03 -18.95
N LEU A 49 9.38 9.03 -19.89
CA LEU A 49 9.43 9.96 -21.00
C LEU A 49 8.61 9.51 -22.22
N THR A 50 7.92 8.39 -22.13
CA THR A 50 6.99 7.91 -23.18
C THR A 50 5.72 8.76 -23.32
N GLY A 51 5.63 9.89 -22.61
CA GLY A 51 4.51 10.82 -22.71
C GLY A 51 3.20 10.29 -22.13
N ILE A 52 2.10 10.72 -22.74
CA ILE A 52 0.73 10.34 -22.38
C ILE A 52 0.34 9.14 -23.25
N SER A 53 -0.14 8.04 -22.63
CA SER A 53 -0.62 6.87 -23.37
C SER A 53 -1.93 7.15 -24.10
N ALA A 54 -2.06 6.69 -25.34
CA ALA A 54 -3.30 6.81 -26.11
C ALA A 54 -4.48 6.09 -25.43
N ILE A 55 -4.20 4.89 -24.89
CA ILE A 55 -5.16 4.09 -24.15
C ILE A 55 -4.50 3.63 -22.83
N ARG A 56 -5.27 3.67 -21.76
CA ARG A 56 -4.84 3.09 -20.45
C ARG A 56 -6.03 2.61 -19.64
N PRO A 57 -5.90 1.59 -18.80
CA PRO A 57 -6.92 1.18 -17.84
C PRO A 57 -7.35 2.33 -16.92
N PHE A 58 -8.64 2.41 -16.62
CA PHE A 58 -9.21 3.42 -15.73
C PHE A 58 -10.55 2.97 -15.16
N GLY A 59 -10.67 2.86 -13.84
CA GLY A 59 -11.90 2.40 -13.19
C GLY A 59 -12.27 0.98 -13.64
N THR A 60 -13.51 0.82 -14.12
CA THR A 60 -14.05 -0.42 -14.68
C THR A 60 -13.75 -0.58 -16.18
N GLY A 61 -13.16 0.43 -16.81
CA GLY A 61 -12.89 0.46 -18.25
C GLY A 61 -11.54 1.10 -18.56
N GLN A 62 -11.51 2.01 -19.55
CA GLN A 62 -10.28 2.61 -20.04
C GLN A 62 -10.44 4.11 -20.38
N ILE A 63 -9.34 4.86 -20.35
CA ILE A 63 -9.27 6.21 -20.93
C ILE A 63 -8.72 6.08 -22.34
N ILE A 64 -9.38 6.75 -23.29
CA ILE A 64 -8.99 6.83 -24.69
C ILE A 64 -8.70 8.29 -25.07
N ARG A 65 -7.62 8.53 -25.83
CA ARG A 65 -7.18 9.86 -26.27
C ARG A 65 -6.96 9.86 -27.77
N PRO A 66 -8.02 10.05 -28.56
CA PRO A 66 -7.95 9.89 -30.02
C PRO A 66 -7.12 10.99 -30.71
N PHE A 67 -6.93 12.14 -30.07
CA PHE A 67 -6.29 13.32 -30.67
C PHE A 67 -4.80 13.47 -30.37
N LEU A 68 -4.17 12.47 -29.73
CA LEU A 68 -2.76 12.57 -29.30
C LEU A 68 -1.75 12.80 -30.45
N HIS A 69 -2.12 12.47 -31.68
CA HIS A 69 -1.29 12.67 -32.87
C HIS A 69 -1.61 13.96 -33.63
N LEU A 70 -2.66 14.68 -33.23
CA LEU A 70 -3.06 15.94 -33.86
C LEU A 70 -2.52 17.11 -33.04
N THR A 71 -2.00 18.13 -33.73
CA THR A 71 -1.71 19.43 -33.10
C THR A 71 -2.99 20.21 -32.83
N LYS A 72 -2.92 21.18 -31.90
CA LYS A 72 -4.09 22.01 -31.58
C LYS A 72 -4.65 22.72 -32.82
N ASP A 73 -3.78 23.12 -33.73
CA ASP A 73 -4.17 23.86 -34.97
C ASP A 73 -4.91 22.97 -36.01
N GLN A 74 -4.75 21.63 -35.88
CA GLN A 74 -5.47 20.66 -36.72
C GLN A 74 -6.86 20.34 -36.19
N LEU A 75 -7.18 20.76 -34.96
CA LEU A 75 -8.47 20.52 -34.33
C LEU A 75 -9.47 21.66 -34.72
N PRO A 76 -10.74 21.34 -34.96
CA PRO A 76 -11.73 22.36 -35.27
C PRO A 76 -11.89 23.32 -34.08
N VAL A 77 -11.98 24.61 -34.40
CA VAL A 77 -12.28 25.65 -33.39
C VAL A 77 -13.76 25.53 -33.03
N THR A 78 -14.05 25.16 -31.81
CA THR A 78 -15.41 25.09 -31.27
C THR A 78 -15.60 26.11 -30.17
N PHE A 79 -16.84 26.49 -29.91
CA PHE A 79 -17.17 27.35 -28.77
C PHE A 79 -16.74 26.65 -27.47
N HIS A 80 -15.95 27.33 -26.66
CA HIS A 80 -15.45 26.81 -25.38
C HIS A 80 -15.28 27.95 -24.38
N PHE A 81 -15.35 27.61 -23.09
CA PHE A 81 -15.03 28.54 -22.02
C PHE A 81 -13.54 28.37 -21.65
N GLU A 82 -12.82 29.48 -21.62
CA GLU A 82 -11.44 29.49 -21.16
C GLU A 82 -11.39 29.66 -19.64
N ASP A 83 -10.67 28.73 -18.97
CA ASP A 83 -10.38 28.86 -17.56
C ASP A 83 -9.25 29.90 -17.37
N ARG A 84 -9.52 30.97 -16.63
CA ARG A 84 -8.54 32.02 -16.30
C ARG A 84 -7.26 31.50 -15.70
N SER A 85 -7.29 30.34 -15.04
CA SER A 85 -6.07 29.72 -14.49
C SER A 85 -5.08 29.27 -15.56
N ASN A 86 -5.51 29.08 -16.81
CA ASN A 86 -4.64 28.64 -17.91
C ASN A 86 -3.59 29.69 -18.33
N THR A 87 -3.80 30.95 -18.00
CA THR A 87 -2.85 32.05 -18.29
C THR A 87 -1.90 32.33 -17.14
N SER A 88 -2.10 31.75 -15.95
CA SER A 88 -1.29 32.00 -14.76
C SER A 88 0.08 31.33 -14.86
N LEU A 89 1.15 32.11 -14.88
CA LEU A 89 2.54 31.63 -14.87
C LEU A 89 2.98 31.04 -13.51
N ALA A 90 2.13 31.07 -12.49
CA ALA A 90 2.41 30.40 -11.21
C ALA A 90 2.59 28.88 -11.39
N TYR A 91 1.90 28.31 -12.36
CA TYR A 91 1.95 26.87 -12.63
C TYR A 91 3.05 26.51 -13.64
N LEU A 92 3.85 25.51 -13.32
CA LEU A 92 4.94 25.05 -14.22
C LEU A 92 4.41 24.67 -15.62
N ARG A 93 3.26 23.99 -15.70
CA ARG A 93 2.69 23.59 -16.99
C ARG A 93 2.37 24.80 -17.87
N ASN A 94 1.83 25.87 -17.29
CA ASN A 94 1.55 27.09 -18.02
C ASN A 94 2.82 27.81 -18.48
N ARG A 95 3.88 27.84 -17.65
CA ARG A 95 5.18 28.37 -18.08
C ARG A 95 5.76 27.58 -19.24
N ILE A 96 5.65 26.25 -19.21
CA ILE A 96 6.06 25.39 -20.34
C ILE A 96 5.30 25.75 -21.60
N ARG A 97 3.98 25.82 -21.52
CA ARG A 97 3.09 26.12 -22.64
C ARG A 97 3.28 27.52 -23.22
N LEU A 98 3.34 28.52 -22.35
CA LEU A 98 3.28 29.93 -22.76
C LEU A 98 4.65 30.58 -22.97
N THR A 99 5.71 30.00 -22.37
CA THR A 99 7.04 30.59 -22.41
C THR A 99 8.08 29.64 -22.98
N TYR A 100 8.30 28.47 -22.35
CA TYR A 100 9.47 27.66 -22.67
C TYR A 100 9.36 26.98 -24.04
N LEU A 101 8.28 26.31 -24.34
CA LEU A 101 8.09 25.67 -25.64
C LEU A 101 8.01 26.68 -26.79
N PRO A 102 7.32 27.82 -26.68
CA PRO A 102 7.38 28.85 -27.72
C PRO A 102 8.78 29.38 -27.98
N THR A 103 9.55 29.70 -26.94
CA THR A 103 10.93 30.17 -27.09
C THR A 103 11.82 29.13 -27.78
N LEU A 104 11.74 27.85 -27.33
CA LEU A 104 12.52 26.76 -27.97
C LEU A 104 12.06 26.47 -29.41
N SER A 105 10.80 26.72 -29.71
CA SER A 105 10.29 26.60 -31.09
C SER A 105 10.77 27.72 -32.02
N GLN A 106 11.24 28.86 -31.49
CA GLN A 106 11.91 29.88 -32.26
C GLN A 106 13.31 29.41 -32.71
N GLU A 107 14.03 28.68 -31.84
CA GLU A 107 15.32 28.08 -32.18
C GLU A 107 15.16 26.90 -33.14
N ASN A 108 14.13 26.08 -32.93
CA ASN A 108 13.80 24.94 -33.78
C ASN A 108 12.28 24.77 -33.92
N PRO A 109 11.69 25.15 -35.05
CA PRO A 109 10.23 25.03 -35.28
C PRO A 109 9.68 23.62 -35.06
N LYS A 110 10.50 22.57 -35.24
CA LYS A 110 10.12 21.17 -35.04
C LYS A 110 10.39 20.65 -33.62
N PHE A 111 10.75 21.51 -32.68
CA PHE A 111 11.15 21.08 -31.33
C PHE A 111 10.06 20.24 -30.64
N LYS A 112 8.80 20.64 -30.72
CA LYS A 112 7.67 19.87 -30.13
C LYS A 112 7.50 18.51 -30.79
N GLU A 113 7.65 18.45 -32.13
CA GLU A 113 7.60 17.18 -32.89
C GLU A 113 8.75 16.27 -32.46
N HIS A 114 9.97 16.79 -32.34
CA HIS A 114 11.14 16.01 -31.90
C HIS A 114 10.97 15.46 -30.49
N LEU A 115 10.31 16.17 -29.57
CA LEU A 115 9.99 15.66 -28.24
C LEU A 115 9.02 14.47 -28.32
N CYS A 116 8.02 14.54 -29.18
CA CYS A 116 7.07 13.44 -29.38
C CYS A 116 7.74 12.21 -30.01
N LEU A 117 8.58 12.41 -31.06
CA LEU A 117 9.35 11.34 -31.69
C LEU A 117 10.28 10.65 -30.67
N LEU A 118 11.00 11.42 -29.85
CA LEU A 118 11.81 10.86 -28.79
C LEU A 118 11.02 9.95 -27.84
N ALA A 119 9.81 10.37 -27.47
CA ALA A 119 8.95 9.60 -26.59
C ALA A 119 8.46 8.30 -27.26
N GLU A 120 8.16 8.34 -28.55
CA GLU A 120 7.78 7.18 -29.35
C GLU A 120 8.93 6.18 -29.46
N GLU A 121 10.15 6.64 -29.78
CA GLU A 121 11.35 5.80 -29.83
C GLU A 121 11.63 5.11 -28.49
N ILE A 122 11.52 5.85 -27.37
CA ILE A 122 11.64 5.26 -26.03
C ILE A 122 10.56 4.20 -25.81
N GLY A 123 9.35 4.45 -26.27
CA GLY A 123 8.24 3.50 -26.22
C GLY A 123 8.53 2.20 -26.96
N LEU A 124 8.98 2.32 -28.21
CA LEU A 124 9.39 1.17 -29.07
C LEU A 124 10.54 0.38 -28.47
N MET A 125 11.58 1.06 -27.96
CA MET A 125 12.70 0.39 -27.27
C MET A 125 12.22 -0.40 -26.05
N ARG A 126 11.30 0.16 -25.27
CA ARG A 126 10.71 -0.54 -24.12
C ARG A 126 9.89 -1.75 -24.53
N GLN A 127 9.11 -1.62 -25.59
CA GLN A 127 8.34 -2.75 -26.14
C GLN A 127 9.27 -3.86 -26.59
N ALA A 128 10.29 -3.56 -27.39
CA ALA A 128 11.29 -4.53 -27.85
C ALA A 128 11.99 -5.25 -26.69
N LEU A 129 12.43 -4.50 -25.66
CA LEU A 129 13.00 -5.10 -24.45
C LEU A 129 11.99 -5.98 -23.71
N GLY A 130 10.72 -5.60 -23.67
CA GLY A 130 9.63 -6.40 -23.09
C GLY A 130 9.46 -7.73 -23.82
N GLU A 131 9.47 -7.71 -25.16
CA GLU A 131 9.36 -8.91 -25.99
C GLU A 131 10.58 -9.84 -25.84
N LEU A 132 11.79 -9.29 -25.78
CA LEU A 132 13.02 -10.06 -25.56
C LEU A 132 13.11 -10.67 -24.16
N THR A 133 12.41 -10.13 -23.20
CA THR A 133 12.49 -10.58 -21.81
C THR A 133 11.21 -11.24 -21.30
N LYS A 134 10.20 -11.46 -22.17
CA LYS A 134 8.87 -11.98 -21.79
C LYS A 134 8.91 -13.35 -21.12
N ASP A 135 9.87 -14.20 -21.52
CA ASP A 135 10.01 -15.58 -21.02
C ASP A 135 10.84 -15.65 -19.72
N ILE A 136 11.36 -14.52 -19.24
CA ILE A 136 12.14 -14.45 -18.01
C ILE A 136 11.21 -14.37 -16.81
N THR A 137 11.17 -15.42 -15.98
CA THR A 137 10.42 -15.43 -14.73
C THR A 137 11.15 -14.58 -13.69
N ILE A 138 10.79 -13.29 -13.62
CA ILE A 138 11.47 -12.32 -12.75
C ILE A 138 11.46 -12.72 -11.26
N THR A 139 10.41 -13.40 -10.79
CA THR A 139 10.28 -13.82 -9.40
C THR A 139 11.18 -14.98 -9.00
N ASP A 140 11.76 -15.69 -9.96
CA ASP A 140 12.86 -16.65 -9.73
C ASP A 140 14.16 -15.87 -9.51
N LEU A 141 14.70 -15.97 -8.29
CA LEU A 141 15.87 -15.21 -7.89
C LEU A 141 17.13 -15.62 -8.64
N SER A 142 17.27 -16.91 -8.96
CA SER A 142 18.43 -17.42 -9.67
C SER A 142 18.44 -16.93 -11.13
N VAL A 143 17.29 -17.02 -11.79
CA VAL A 143 17.10 -16.52 -13.15
C VAL A 143 17.32 -15.00 -13.21
N PHE A 144 16.79 -14.25 -12.24
CA PHE A 144 16.99 -12.81 -12.12
C PHE A 144 18.46 -12.44 -11.93
N GLN A 145 19.17 -13.13 -11.02
CA GLN A 145 20.58 -12.83 -10.72
C GLN A 145 21.54 -13.16 -11.85
N GLN A 146 21.20 -14.11 -12.72
CA GLN A 146 21.98 -14.46 -13.92
C GLN A 146 21.89 -13.39 -15.02
N GLN A 147 20.87 -12.53 -14.98
CA GLN A 147 20.73 -11.47 -15.98
C GLN A 147 21.80 -10.38 -15.79
N SER A 148 22.17 -9.72 -16.91
CA SER A 148 23.03 -8.55 -16.85
C SER A 148 22.41 -7.41 -16.04
N ALA A 149 23.23 -6.53 -15.46
CA ALA A 149 22.74 -5.44 -14.63
C ALA A 149 21.68 -4.54 -15.31
N PRO A 150 21.79 -4.17 -16.61
CA PRO A 150 20.73 -3.43 -17.29
C PRO A 150 19.41 -4.19 -17.41
N VAL A 151 19.48 -5.50 -17.68
CA VAL A 151 18.29 -6.37 -17.79
C VAL A 151 17.60 -6.51 -16.45
N GLN A 152 18.35 -6.70 -15.35
CA GLN A 152 17.79 -6.73 -13.99
C GLN A 152 17.06 -5.43 -13.65
N LEU A 153 17.63 -4.27 -14.01
CA LEU A 153 17.01 -2.97 -13.79
C LEU A 153 15.69 -2.86 -14.57
N PHE A 154 15.67 -3.28 -15.82
CA PHE A 154 14.48 -3.25 -16.67
C PHE A 154 13.39 -4.19 -16.14
N LEU A 155 13.73 -5.45 -15.84
CA LEU A 155 12.80 -6.44 -15.32
C LEU A 155 12.17 -6.00 -13.99
N LEU A 156 12.99 -5.54 -13.03
CA LEU A 156 12.49 -5.07 -11.73
C LEU A 156 11.59 -3.85 -11.92
N GLN A 157 11.90 -2.98 -12.86
CA GLN A 157 11.13 -1.81 -13.18
C GLN A 157 9.74 -2.17 -13.73
N ASN A 158 9.69 -3.13 -14.69
CA ASN A 158 8.44 -3.64 -15.26
C ASN A 158 7.60 -4.37 -14.20
N TYR A 159 8.24 -5.13 -13.32
CA TYR A 159 7.55 -5.80 -12.22
C TYR A 159 6.90 -4.80 -11.26
N LEU A 160 7.59 -3.71 -10.94
CA LEU A 160 7.05 -2.64 -10.09
C LEU A 160 5.89 -1.88 -10.75
N ASP A 161 5.82 -1.83 -12.09
CA ASP A 161 4.71 -1.21 -12.81
C ASP A 161 3.37 -1.99 -12.62
N SER A 162 3.43 -3.26 -12.19
CA SER A 162 2.25 -4.05 -11.79
C SER A 162 1.63 -3.59 -10.46
N PHE A 163 2.31 -2.70 -9.73
CA PHE A 163 1.86 -2.16 -8.44
C PHE A 163 1.71 -0.63 -8.54
N PRO A 164 0.60 -0.12 -9.10
CA PRO A 164 0.43 1.31 -9.42
C PRO A 164 0.52 2.24 -8.20
N ASP A 165 0.14 1.72 -7.01
CA ASP A 165 0.22 2.48 -5.75
C ASP A 165 1.63 2.47 -5.14
N LEU A 166 2.54 1.62 -5.63
CA LEU A 166 3.90 1.47 -5.13
C LEU A 166 4.89 2.35 -5.91
N GLN A 167 5.00 3.61 -5.52
CA GLN A 167 5.97 4.53 -6.12
C GLN A 167 7.24 4.61 -5.28
N LEU A 168 8.33 4.02 -5.76
CA LEU A 168 9.63 4.05 -5.11
C LEU A 168 10.46 5.26 -5.58
N SER A 169 11.13 5.92 -4.64
CA SER A 169 12.18 6.89 -4.97
C SER A 169 13.39 6.20 -5.62
N LYS A 170 14.29 6.99 -6.25
CA LYS A 170 15.53 6.46 -6.84
C LYS A 170 16.38 5.70 -5.80
N GLY A 171 16.47 6.24 -4.57
CA GLY A 171 17.22 5.60 -3.48
C GLY A 171 16.61 4.25 -3.07
N GLN A 172 15.30 4.20 -2.86
CA GLN A 172 14.58 2.97 -2.50
C GLN A 172 14.70 1.90 -3.59
N PHE A 173 14.59 2.29 -4.87
CA PHE A 173 14.78 1.37 -5.98
C PHE A 173 16.22 0.79 -6.01
N ASN A 174 17.24 1.63 -5.79
CA ASN A 174 18.62 1.18 -5.74
C ASN A 174 18.90 0.26 -4.55
N GLN A 175 18.29 0.52 -3.41
CA GLN A 175 18.36 -0.37 -2.25
C GLN A 175 17.73 -1.74 -2.56
N LEU A 176 16.54 -1.72 -3.22
CA LEU A 176 15.82 -2.93 -3.59
C LEU A 176 16.63 -3.81 -4.55
N ILE A 177 17.20 -3.22 -5.63
CA ILE A 177 18.02 -3.97 -6.58
C ILE A 177 19.29 -4.53 -5.92
N SER A 178 19.93 -3.75 -5.05
CA SER A 178 21.11 -4.20 -4.30
C SER A 178 20.79 -5.36 -3.36
N TYR A 179 19.61 -5.34 -2.73
CA TYR A 179 19.15 -6.42 -1.87
C TYR A 179 18.86 -7.71 -2.65
N LEU A 180 18.24 -7.60 -3.84
CA LEU A 180 17.96 -8.75 -4.69
C LEU A 180 19.23 -9.41 -5.25
N ARG A 181 20.31 -8.63 -5.42
CA ARG A 181 21.61 -9.14 -5.88
C ARG A 181 22.40 -9.90 -4.82
N LYS A 182 22.14 -9.64 -3.52
CA LYS A 182 22.81 -10.31 -2.41
C LYS A 182 22.17 -11.68 -2.15
N ASN A 183 22.94 -12.62 -1.63
CA ASN A 183 22.40 -13.87 -1.12
C ASN A 183 21.63 -13.66 0.19
N GLY A 184 20.77 -14.61 0.55
CA GLY A 184 20.00 -14.59 1.79
C GLY A 184 18.51 -14.40 1.56
N SER A 185 17.74 -14.62 2.61
CA SER A 185 16.29 -14.47 2.66
C SER A 185 15.91 -13.36 3.64
N GLY A 186 14.70 -12.85 3.51
CA GLY A 186 14.16 -11.85 4.44
C GLY A 186 13.04 -11.03 3.84
N LYS A 187 12.63 -10.01 4.57
CA LYS A 187 11.56 -9.10 4.18
C LYS A 187 12.04 -7.66 4.25
N ILE A 188 11.62 -6.85 3.31
CA ILE A 188 11.83 -5.40 3.30
C ILE A 188 10.47 -4.72 3.21
N PRO A 189 10.10 -3.88 4.19
CA PRO A 189 8.89 -3.07 4.09
C PRO A 189 9.07 -2.01 2.99
N LEU A 190 8.04 -1.86 2.18
CA LEU A 190 7.94 -0.87 1.12
C LEU A 190 6.86 0.17 1.48
N LYS A 191 6.62 1.13 0.58
CA LYS A 191 5.57 2.13 0.80
C LYS A 191 4.17 1.53 0.68
N ASN A 192 3.18 2.21 1.28
CA ASN A 192 1.74 1.93 1.15
C ASN A 192 1.34 0.50 1.56
N GLY A 193 2.00 -0.06 2.58
CA GLY A 193 1.72 -1.39 3.10
C GLY A 193 2.20 -2.53 2.19
N TYR A 194 3.06 -2.25 1.21
CA TYR A 194 3.72 -3.31 0.46
C TYR A 194 4.97 -3.81 1.19
N GLU A 195 5.28 -5.08 1.02
CA GLU A 195 6.55 -5.68 1.43
C GLU A 195 7.16 -6.49 0.27
N LEU A 196 8.49 -6.44 0.16
CA LEU A 196 9.23 -7.43 -0.62
C LEU A 196 9.54 -8.61 0.28
N VAL A 197 9.14 -9.80 -0.12
CA VAL A 197 9.51 -11.06 0.53
C VAL A 197 10.50 -11.78 -0.38
N LYS A 198 11.68 -12.09 0.14
CA LYS A 198 12.73 -12.81 -0.56
C LYS A 198 13.05 -14.10 0.15
N THR A 199 13.04 -15.20 -0.58
CA THR A 199 13.50 -16.51 -0.15
C THR A 199 14.90 -16.80 -0.73
N GLN A 200 15.42 -18.01 -0.58
CA GLN A 200 16.65 -18.43 -1.24
C GLN A 200 16.51 -18.57 -2.74
N THR A 201 15.32 -18.89 -3.25
CA THR A 201 15.06 -19.21 -4.65
C THR A 201 14.16 -18.21 -5.36
N SER A 202 13.40 -17.40 -4.64
CA SER A 202 12.40 -16.52 -5.22
C SER A 202 12.25 -15.21 -4.47
N PHE A 203 11.59 -14.25 -5.11
CA PHE A 203 11.09 -13.05 -4.45
C PHE A 203 9.72 -12.64 -4.99
N LEU A 204 8.95 -11.94 -4.18
CA LEU A 204 7.69 -11.37 -4.58
C LEU A 204 7.42 -10.07 -3.81
N ILE A 205 6.65 -9.19 -4.42
CA ILE A 205 6.07 -8.02 -3.77
C ILE A 205 4.62 -8.32 -3.50
N ARG A 206 4.19 -8.12 -2.26
CA ARG A 206 2.78 -8.26 -1.88
C ARG A 206 2.36 -7.10 -1.01
N LYS A 207 1.09 -6.82 -1.00
CA LYS A 207 0.52 -5.91 -0.02
C LYS A 207 0.39 -6.67 1.28
N GLU A 208 0.85 -6.08 2.38
CA GLU A 208 0.59 -6.61 3.70
C GLU A 208 -0.93 -6.62 3.89
N GLU A 209 -1.49 -7.78 4.11
CA GLU A 209 -2.92 -7.90 4.39
C GLU A 209 -3.19 -7.08 5.64
N ALA A 210 -4.06 -6.09 5.53
CA ALA A 210 -4.55 -5.39 6.71
C ALA A 210 -5.27 -6.44 7.57
N ILE A 211 -4.69 -6.76 8.73
CA ILE A 211 -5.32 -7.66 9.67
C ILE A 211 -6.63 -6.98 10.08
N SER A 212 -7.74 -7.52 9.63
CA SER A 212 -9.05 -7.09 10.11
C SER A 212 -9.13 -7.51 11.56
N LEU A 213 -9.00 -6.55 12.46
CA LEU A 213 -9.10 -6.79 13.90
C LEU A 213 -10.57 -6.71 14.31
N SER A 214 -11.03 -7.68 15.10
CA SER A 214 -12.36 -7.68 15.67
C SER A 214 -12.58 -6.44 16.58
N PRO A 215 -13.75 -5.80 16.51
CA PRO A 215 -14.05 -4.69 17.42
C PRO A 215 -14.09 -5.18 18.88
N PRO A 216 -13.83 -4.30 19.84
CA PRO A 216 -13.95 -4.65 21.26
C PRO A 216 -15.35 -5.18 21.58
N CYS A 217 -15.43 -6.22 22.40
CA CYS A 217 -16.69 -6.78 22.88
C CYS A 217 -16.69 -6.89 24.41
N LEU A 218 -17.88 -7.01 24.99
CA LEU A 218 -18.09 -7.07 26.43
C LEU A 218 -18.40 -8.50 26.84
N LEU A 219 -17.60 -9.08 27.72
CA LEU A 219 -17.82 -10.40 28.30
C LEU A 219 -18.40 -10.21 29.71
N GLU A 220 -19.66 -10.58 29.86
CA GLU A 220 -20.39 -10.54 31.14
C GLU A 220 -20.41 -11.92 31.79
N PHE A 221 -20.59 -11.93 33.11
CA PHE A 221 -20.72 -13.19 33.85
C PHE A 221 -21.92 -14.04 33.35
N GLY A 222 -21.68 -15.33 33.19
CA GLY A 222 -22.67 -16.27 32.65
C GLY A 222 -22.77 -16.27 31.12
N LYS A 223 -21.94 -15.47 30.41
CA LYS A 223 -21.97 -15.36 28.94
C LYS A 223 -20.69 -15.84 28.29
N SER A 224 -20.82 -16.11 26.98
CA SER A 224 -19.69 -16.40 26.09
C SER A 224 -19.65 -15.37 24.97
N VAL A 225 -18.45 -15.03 24.51
CA VAL A 225 -18.21 -14.15 23.33
C VAL A 225 -17.21 -14.79 22.39
N GLU A 226 -17.43 -14.61 21.09
CA GLU A 226 -16.45 -14.94 20.07
C GLU A 226 -15.55 -13.75 19.80
N PHE A 227 -14.25 -13.96 19.80
CA PHE A 227 -13.26 -12.93 19.52
C PHE A 227 -12.07 -13.52 18.77
N GLU A 228 -11.86 -13.09 17.51
CA GLU A 228 -10.94 -13.72 16.57
C GLU A 228 -11.24 -15.24 16.41
N ASP A 229 -10.22 -16.06 16.51
CA ASP A 229 -10.30 -17.52 16.41
C ASP A 229 -10.62 -18.19 17.76
N TYR A 230 -11.17 -17.46 18.74
CA TYR A 230 -11.38 -17.93 20.11
C TYR A 230 -12.78 -17.63 20.62
N THR A 231 -13.29 -18.53 21.46
CA THR A 231 -14.46 -18.31 22.31
C THR A 231 -14.00 -18.12 23.74
N LEU A 232 -14.44 -17.02 24.37
CA LEU A 232 -14.17 -16.74 25.79
C LEU A 232 -15.48 -16.88 26.56
N THR A 233 -15.47 -17.67 27.63
CA THR A 233 -16.64 -17.90 28.49
C THR A 233 -16.31 -17.46 29.91
N PHE A 234 -17.16 -16.64 30.51
CA PHE A 234 -17.04 -16.20 31.91
C PHE A 234 -18.16 -16.86 32.74
N SER A 235 -17.79 -17.76 33.65
CA SER A 235 -18.73 -18.54 34.44
C SER A 235 -18.25 -18.73 35.88
N GLU A 236 -19.10 -19.34 36.72
CA GLU A 236 -18.67 -19.85 38.01
C GLU A 236 -17.50 -20.82 37.85
N PHE A 237 -16.79 -21.03 38.95
CA PHE A 237 -15.63 -21.92 38.98
C PHE A 237 -16.05 -23.33 38.58
N ASN A 238 -15.69 -23.76 37.39
CA ASN A 238 -15.72 -25.17 36.99
C ASN A 238 -14.30 -25.70 37.08
N ASP A 239 -14.15 -26.87 37.69
CA ASP A 239 -12.90 -27.61 37.78
C ASP A 239 -12.48 -28.09 36.37
N VAL A 240 -11.93 -27.16 35.60
CA VAL A 240 -11.51 -27.42 34.23
C VAL A 240 -10.01 -27.74 34.30
N SER A 241 -9.70 -28.96 34.01
CA SER A 241 -8.32 -29.46 33.78
C SER A 241 -7.63 -28.81 32.57
N ASN A 242 -8.01 -27.59 32.19
CA ASN A 242 -7.57 -26.91 30.98
C ASN A 242 -6.62 -25.78 31.33
N THR A 243 -5.49 -25.72 30.67
CA THR A 243 -4.36 -24.81 30.92
C THR A 243 -4.66 -23.33 30.73
N ASP A 244 -5.78 -22.97 30.09
CA ASP A 244 -6.11 -21.59 29.72
C ASP A 244 -7.27 -20.99 30.55
N ALA A 245 -7.39 -21.39 31.82
CA ALA A 245 -8.38 -20.85 32.77
C ALA A 245 -7.81 -19.64 33.54
N ILE A 246 -8.59 -18.56 33.60
CA ILE A 246 -8.21 -17.28 34.20
C ILE A 246 -9.12 -16.99 35.38
N SER A 247 -8.55 -16.91 36.57
CA SER A 247 -9.29 -16.56 37.80
C SER A 247 -9.65 -15.08 37.82
N ILE A 248 -10.91 -14.75 38.07
CA ILE A 248 -11.46 -13.38 38.10
C ILE A 248 -11.95 -13.08 39.52
N TRP A 249 -11.63 -11.90 40.03
CA TRP A 249 -11.92 -11.45 41.40
C TRP A 249 -12.90 -10.27 41.49
N SER A 250 -13.60 -9.95 40.38
CA SER A 250 -14.61 -8.90 40.35
C SER A 250 -15.76 -9.35 39.45
N ASP A 251 -16.98 -8.88 39.76
CA ASP A 251 -18.18 -9.12 38.96
C ASP A 251 -18.34 -8.14 37.80
N ALA A 252 -17.47 -7.14 37.71
CA ALA A 252 -17.51 -6.17 36.64
C ALA A 252 -17.31 -6.83 35.27
N PRO A 253 -18.02 -6.36 34.23
CA PRO A 253 -17.85 -6.88 32.87
C PRO A 253 -16.41 -6.71 32.37
N ILE A 254 -15.95 -7.68 31.59
CA ILE A 254 -14.60 -7.70 31.02
C ILE A 254 -14.66 -7.22 29.57
N VAL A 255 -13.93 -6.16 29.23
CA VAL A 255 -13.78 -5.71 27.84
C VAL A 255 -12.70 -6.58 27.17
N ILE A 256 -13.10 -7.37 26.20
CA ILE A 256 -12.20 -8.15 25.35
C ILE A 256 -11.84 -7.29 24.13
N ARG A 257 -10.56 -7.04 23.95
CA ARG A 257 -10.06 -6.16 22.87
C ARG A 257 -8.66 -6.54 22.42
N HIS A 258 -8.23 -5.99 21.29
CA HIS A 258 -6.84 -5.99 20.90
C HIS A 258 -6.01 -4.99 21.71
N ARG A 259 -4.68 -5.20 21.72
CA ARG A 259 -3.74 -4.29 22.37
C ARG A 259 -3.86 -2.86 21.82
N LYS A 260 -3.66 -1.87 22.68
CA LYS A 260 -3.48 -0.46 22.31
C LYS A 260 -2.05 -0.01 22.59
N GLU A 261 -1.64 1.08 21.95
CA GLU A 261 -0.36 1.71 22.28
C GLU A 261 -0.39 2.24 23.71
N GLY A 262 0.67 1.96 24.46
CA GLY A 262 0.73 2.37 25.87
C GLY A 262 0.26 1.32 26.88
N ASP A 263 -0.39 0.23 26.46
CA ASP A 263 -0.89 -0.82 27.35
C ASP A 263 0.21 -1.38 28.27
N LYS A 264 -0.16 -1.60 29.54
CA LYS A 264 0.69 -2.16 30.60
C LYS A 264 -0.06 -3.23 31.36
N ILE A 265 0.62 -4.33 31.71
CA ILE A 265 0.10 -5.37 32.59
C ILE A 265 0.90 -5.37 33.89
N ASP A 266 0.21 -5.56 35.03
CA ASP A 266 0.83 -5.73 36.33
C ASP A 266 1.13 -7.20 36.58
N LEU A 267 2.41 -7.57 36.59
CA LEU A 267 2.89 -8.93 36.84
C LEU A 267 3.38 -9.12 38.27
N GLY A 268 3.13 -8.14 39.14
CA GLY A 268 3.36 -8.22 40.58
C GLY A 268 4.65 -7.59 41.05
N SER A 269 5.75 -7.74 40.36
CA SER A 269 7.01 -7.06 40.69
C SER A 269 7.08 -5.64 40.10
N HIS A 270 6.38 -5.42 38.98
CA HIS A 270 6.34 -4.13 38.27
C HIS A 270 5.28 -4.13 37.17
N HIS A 271 4.84 -2.93 36.78
CA HIS A 271 4.03 -2.75 35.59
C HIS A 271 4.89 -2.84 34.34
N LYS A 272 4.62 -3.82 33.47
CA LYS A 272 5.37 -4.04 32.25
C LYS A 272 4.57 -3.58 31.02
N LYS A 273 5.16 -2.71 30.19
CA LYS A 273 4.55 -2.34 28.90
C LYS A 273 4.46 -3.59 28.01
N LEU A 274 3.31 -3.82 27.37
CA LEU A 274 3.11 -4.99 26.51
C LEU A 274 4.14 -5.06 25.38
N ARG A 275 4.53 -3.91 24.79
CA ARG A 275 5.59 -3.85 23.79
C ARG A 275 6.91 -4.48 24.29
N ARG A 276 7.30 -4.20 25.54
CA ARG A 276 8.53 -4.76 26.11
C ARG A 276 8.38 -6.24 26.40
N LEU A 277 7.22 -6.66 26.90
CA LEU A 277 6.90 -8.06 27.14
C LEU A 277 7.02 -8.89 25.85
N PHE A 278 6.50 -8.37 24.73
CA PHE A 278 6.57 -9.03 23.43
C PHE A 278 8.01 -9.18 22.91
N ILE A 279 8.85 -8.15 23.10
CA ILE A 279 10.26 -8.18 22.70
C ILE A 279 11.02 -9.24 23.52
N ASP A 280 10.86 -9.20 24.85
CA ASP A 280 11.54 -10.10 25.77
C ASP A 280 11.17 -11.56 25.54
N ASN A 281 9.92 -11.84 25.14
CA ASN A 281 9.43 -13.18 24.84
C ASN A 281 9.53 -13.56 23.34
N LYS A 282 10.19 -12.74 22.51
CA LYS A 282 10.40 -12.96 21.06
C LYS A 282 9.12 -13.26 20.29
N ILE A 283 7.99 -12.61 20.67
CA ILE A 283 6.70 -12.78 20.00
C ILE A 283 6.75 -12.09 18.64
N LEU A 284 6.32 -12.78 17.59
CA LEU A 284 6.34 -12.27 16.22
C LEU A 284 5.34 -11.12 16.04
N GLU A 285 5.64 -10.15 15.15
CA GLU A 285 4.81 -8.96 14.97
C GLU A 285 3.36 -9.29 14.58
N LYS A 286 3.14 -10.29 13.72
CA LYS A 286 1.81 -10.77 13.35
C LYS A 286 0.98 -11.24 14.56
N ASP A 287 1.63 -11.91 15.53
CA ASP A 287 0.96 -12.44 16.71
C ASP A 287 0.70 -11.33 17.74
N ARG A 288 1.59 -10.29 17.78
CA ARG A 288 1.39 -9.12 18.63
C ARG A 288 0.14 -8.32 18.24
N GLN A 289 -0.18 -8.25 16.95
CA GLN A 289 -1.35 -7.54 16.45
C GLN A 289 -2.65 -8.27 16.82
N LYS A 290 -2.61 -9.61 16.82
CA LYS A 290 -3.74 -10.48 17.22
C LYS A 290 -3.83 -10.73 18.73
N ALA A 291 -2.96 -10.13 19.54
CA ALA A 291 -2.98 -10.32 20.99
C ALA A 291 -4.33 -9.91 21.60
N ILE A 292 -4.91 -10.79 22.40
CA ILE A 292 -6.19 -10.60 23.10
C ILE A 292 -5.92 -10.08 24.50
N VAL A 293 -6.53 -8.95 24.81
CA VAL A 293 -6.43 -8.29 26.12
C VAL A 293 -7.80 -8.33 26.79
N GLY A 294 -7.85 -8.85 28.01
CA GLY A 294 -9.00 -8.69 28.91
C GLY A 294 -8.76 -7.52 29.84
N GLU A 295 -9.64 -6.50 29.77
CA GLU A 295 -9.59 -5.30 30.58
C GLU A 295 -10.82 -5.25 31.49
N GLN A 296 -10.60 -5.00 32.78
CA GLN A 296 -11.63 -4.85 33.78
C GLN A 296 -11.28 -3.66 34.68
N ASP A 297 -12.23 -2.74 34.90
CA ASP A 297 -12.03 -1.53 35.70
C ASP A 297 -10.82 -0.69 35.27
N GLY A 298 -10.57 -0.60 33.94
CA GLY A 298 -9.45 0.16 33.39
C GLY A 298 -8.09 -0.51 33.54
N HIS A 299 -8.05 -1.75 34.02
CA HIS A 299 -6.82 -2.53 34.21
C HIS A 299 -6.79 -3.77 33.33
N ILE A 300 -5.64 -4.07 32.74
CA ILE A 300 -5.45 -5.32 32.03
C ILE A 300 -5.32 -6.45 33.07
N ILE A 301 -6.26 -7.38 33.04
CA ILE A 301 -6.31 -8.53 33.95
C ILE A 301 -5.66 -9.75 33.32
N PHE A 302 -5.73 -9.89 31.98
CA PHE A 302 -4.99 -10.91 31.25
C PHE A 302 -4.58 -10.46 29.87
N LEU A 303 -3.56 -11.13 29.33
CA LEU A 303 -3.10 -11.03 27.95
C LEU A 303 -2.91 -12.43 27.40
N TYR A 304 -3.56 -12.74 26.30
CA TYR A 304 -3.38 -14.00 25.57
C TYR A 304 -2.74 -13.72 24.20
N VAL A 305 -1.61 -14.34 23.90
CA VAL A 305 -0.86 -14.11 22.67
C VAL A 305 0.01 -15.30 22.30
N ALA A 306 -0.06 -15.75 21.03
CA ALA A 306 0.73 -16.86 20.51
C ALA A 306 0.63 -18.15 21.38
N GLY A 307 -0.58 -18.46 21.89
CA GLY A 307 -0.81 -19.61 22.76
C GLY A 307 -0.21 -19.47 24.17
N ARG A 308 0.12 -18.24 24.59
CA ARG A 308 0.65 -17.95 25.93
C ARG A 308 -0.26 -17.01 26.68
N LEU A 309 -0.56 -17.37 27.92
CA LEU A 309 -1.37 -16.56 28.84
C LEU A 309 -0.48 -15.83 29.84
N TYR A 310 -0.70 -14.52 29.98
CA TYR A 310 -0.05 -13.67 30.97
C TYR A 310 -1.16 -13.07 31.85
N LEU A 311 -1.03 -13.23 33.18
CA LEU A 311 -2.04 -12.84 34.14
C LEU A 311 -1.58 -11.67 35.00
N LYS A 312 -2.51 -10.79 35.36
CA LYS A 312 -2.31 -9.80 36.42
C LYS A 312 -2.07 -10.53 37.76
N LYS A 313 -1.20 -9.99 38.59
CA LYS A 313 -1.01 -10.50 39.96
C LYS A 313 -2.32 -10.49 40.72
N ARG A 314 -2.59 -11.55 41.46
CA ARG A 314 -3.74 -11.64 42.36
C ARG A 314 -3.70 -10.51 43.39
N PRO A 315 -4.80 -9.76 43.60
CA PRO A 315 -4.90 -8.77 44.68
C PRO A 315 -4.81 -9.45 46.04
N GLU A 316 -4.22 -8.77 47.02
CA GLU A 316 -4.21 -9.25 48.43
C GLU A 316 -5.64 -9.33 48.95
N ASN A 317 -6.00 -10.45 49.61
CA ASN A 317 -7.33 -10.76 50.13
C ASN A 317 -8.47 -10.83 49.12
N ALA A 318 -8.17 -11.02 47.81
CA ALA A 318 -9.22 -11.13 46.79
C ALA A 318 -9.97 -12.48 46.92
N ILE A 319 -11.31 -12.40 46.88
CA ILE A 319 -12.20 -13.57 46.79
C ILE A 319 -12.41 -13.90 45.32
N LEU A 320 -12.31 -15.18 44.98
CA LEU A 320 -12.58 -15.66 43.62
C LEU A 320 -14.07 -15.45 43.29
N TYR A 321 -14.37 -14.71 42.24
CA TYR A 321 -15.73 -14.47 41.77
C TYR A 321 -16.12 -15.45 40.65
N GLY A 322 -15.21 -15.78 39.73
CA GLY A 322 -15.47 -16.67 38.63
C GLY A 322 -14.21 -16.97 37.82
N THR A 323 -14.40 -17.64 36.72
CA THR A 323 -13.33 -18.08 35.82
C THR A 323 -13.66 -17.72 34.36
N VAL A 324 -12.69 -17.15 33.65
CA VAL A 324 -12.74 -17.02 32.19
C VAL A 324 -11.94 -18.14 31.56
N VAL A 325 -12.56 -18.86 30.67
CA VAL A 325 -11.91 -19.94 29.89
C VAL A 325 -11.83 -19.54 28.43
N ILE A 326 -10.68 -19.76 27.82
CA ILE A 326 -10.42 -19.44 26.41
C ILE A 326 -10.35 -20.74 25.63
N TYR A 327 -11.22 -20.90 24.66
CA TYR A 327 -11.26 -22.05 23.74
C TYR A 327 -10.88 -21.58 22.34
N LYS A 328 -10.04 -22.34 21.67
CA LYS A 328 -9.75 -22.10 20.25
C LYS A 328 -10.86 -22.70 19.41
N ASN A 329 -11.44 -21.93 18.51
CA ASN A 329 -12.41 -22.41 17.54
C ASN A 329 -11.70 -23.27 16.48
N PHE A 330 -12.27 -24.41 16.11
CA PHE A 330 -11.73 -25.34 15.11
C PHE A 330 -12.18 -24.98 13.70
#